data_c9e44ea6e75f927bf7ea4e34357482d2
#
_entry.id   c9e44ea6e75f927bf7ea4e34357482d2
#
_cell.length_a   1.000
_cell.length_b   1.000
_cell.length_c   1.000
_cell.angle_alpha   90.00
_cell.angle_beta   90.00
_cell.angle_gamma   90.00
#
_symmetry.space_group_name_H-M   'P 1'
#
loop_
_entity.id
_entity.type
_entity.pdbx_description
1 polymer ?
#
loop_
_entity_poly.entity_id
_entity_poly.type
_entity_poly.pdbx_seq_one_letter_code
_entity_poly.pdbx_strand_id
1 'polypeptide(L)'
;YYTPRPLIKTIVKFVNPVIGERVYDGASGSCGFLVEAFEHILQSKSLTTSELKKLKFETLYGQEKKNLAYIIGLMNMILHGIESPNVTKGNTLEENIMDIQNKDRFDVILANPPFGGGEKKQIQENFPIKSAETAYLFLQHFIKKLKPGGRAGVIIKNTFLF
;
A
#
# COMPACT_ATOMS: atom_id res chain seq x y z
N TYR A 1 14.65 -4.12 -3.88
CA TYR A 1 14.52 -5.41 -3.17
C TYR A 1 13.06 -5.82 -3.19
N TYR A 2 12.79 -7.09 -3.56
CA TYR A 2 11.44 -7.66 -3.52
C TYR A 2 11.19 -8.26 -2.14
N THR A 3 9.99 -8.08 -1.63
CA THR A 3 9.58 -8.73 -0.39
C THR A 3 9.35 -10.22 -0.65
N PRO A 4 9.93 -11.13 0.16
CA PRO A 4 9.72 -12.57 -0.01
C PRO A 4 8.24 -12.96 0.08
N ARG A 5 7.76 -13.77 -0.86
CA ARG A 5 6.36 -14.23 -0.91
C ARG A 5 5.83 -14.81 0.42
N PRO A 6 6.57 -15.67 1.14
CA PRO A 6 6.09 -16.20 2.42
C PRO A 6 5.80 -15.10 3.46
N LEU A 7 6.64 -14.05 3.48
CA LEU A 7 6.45 -12.91 4.38
C LEU A 7 5.20 -12.11 4.02
N ILE A 8 5.00 -11.82 2.73
CA ILE A 8 3.80 -11.15 2.23
C ILE A 8 2.55 -11.93 2.65
N LYS A 9 2.52 -13.25 2.39
CA LYS A 9 1.40 -14.13 2.76
C LYS A 9 1.10 -14.11 4.25
N THR A 10 2.13 -14.16 5.07
CA THR A 10 1.97 -14.11 6.53
C THR A 10 1.35 -12.80 6.97
N ILE A 11 1.85 -11.66 6.47
CA ILE A 11 1.34 -10.33 6.83
C ILE A 11 -0.11 -10.17 6.35
N VAL A 12 -0.42 -10.53 5.11
CA VAL A 12 -1.79 -10.46 4.56
C VAL A 12 -2.74 -11.31 5.37
N LYS A 13 -2.35 -12.53 5.74
CA LYS A 13 -3.16 -13.42 6.58
C LYS A 13 -3.41 -12.84 7.97
N PHE A 14 -2.42 -12.19 8.57
CA PHE A 14 -2.55 -11.53 9.88
C PHE A 14 -3.48 -10.32 9.83
N VAL A 15 -3.31 -9.48 8.82
CA VAL A 15 -4.11 -8.26 8.63
C VAL A 15 -5.52 -8.61 8.16
N ASN A 16 -5.66 -9.71 7.43
CA ASN A 16 -6.92 -10.29 6.97
C ASN A 16 -7.85 -9.28 6.28
N PRO A 17 -7.46 -8.73 5.11
CA PRO A 17 -8.34 -7.86 4.35
C PRO A 17 -9.56 -8.64 3.84
N VAL A 18 -10.73 -7.99 3.88
CA VAL A 18 -12.00 -8.61 3.46
C VAL A 18 -12.70 -7.80 2.36
N ILE A 19 -13.62 -8.44 1.65
CA ILE A 19 -14.40 -7.75 0.62
C ILE A 19 -15.19 -6.58 1.21
N GLY A 20 -15.17 -5.46 0.51
CA GLY A 20 -15.79 -4.21 0.97
C GLY A 20 -14.81 -3.22 1.61
N GLU A 21 -13.63 -3.67 2.00
CA GLU A 21 -12.54 -2.81 2.46
C GLU A 21 -11.71 -2.27 1.30
N ARG A 22 -11.13 -1.08 1.49
CA ARG A 22 -10.14 -0.50 0.58
C ARG A 22 -8.74 -0.77 1.13
N VAL A 23 -7.90 -1.39 0.31
CA VAL A 23 -6.52 -1.78 0.64
C VAL A 23 -5.54 -0.87 -0.10
N TYR A 24 -4.53 -0.36 0.58
CA TYR A 24 -3.56 0.56 0.02
C TYR A 24 -2.11 0.12 0.27
N ASP A 25 -1.28 0.25 -0.77
CA ASP A 25 0.18 0.12 -0.71
C ASP A 25 0.84 1.37 -1.31
N GLY A 26 1.34 2.26 -0.46
CA GLY A 26 2.00 3.50 -0.86
C GLY A 26 3.45 3.34 -1.33
N ALA A 27 3.99 2.13 -1.33
CA ALA A 27 5.32 1.78 -1.84
C ALA A 27 5.25 0.46 -2.61
N SER A 28 4.31 0.39 -3.56
CA SER A 28 3.78 -0.87 -4.08
C SER A 28 4.79 -1.74 -4.85
N GLY A 29 5.90 -1.16 -5.32
CA GLY A 29 6.91 -1.91 -6.03
C GLY A 29 6.30 -2.73 -7.18
N SER A 30 6.47 -4.04 -7.12
CA SER A 30 5.85 -5.00 -8.05
C SER A 30 4.41 -5.38 -7.68
N CYS A 31 3.75 -4.66 -6.80
CA CYS A 31 2.38 -4.90 -6.31
C CYS A 31 2.18 -6.26 -5.60
N GLY A 32 3.23 -6.82 -5.01
CA GLY A 32 3.15 -8.14 -4.37
C GLY A 32 2.13 -8.21 -3.23
N PHE A 33 2.03 -7.17 -2.40
CA PHE A 33 1.02 -7.08 -1.33
C PHE A 33 -0.40 -6.97 -1.90
N LEU A 34 -0.60 -6.18 -2.94
CA LEU A 34 -1.92 -5.98 -3.54
C LEU A 34 -2.42 -7.26 -4.22
N VAL A 35 -1.54 -7.96 -4.94
CA VAL A 35 -1.85 -9.27 -5.55
C VAL A 35 -2.20 -10.30 -4.48
N GLU A 36 -1.41 -10.40 -3.42
CA GLU A 36 -1.68 -11.36 -2.35
C GLU A 36 -2.98 -11.03 -1.60
N ALA A 37 -3.28 -9.73 -1.38
CA ALA A 37 -4.55 -9.31 -0.80
C ALA A 37 -5.74 -9.68 -1.70
N PHE A 38 -5.60 -9.52 -3.02
CA PHE A 38 -6.59 -9.96 -4.00
C PHE A 38 -6.84 -11.47 -3.90
N GLU A 39 -5.79 -12.28 -3.95
CA GLU A 39 -5.89 -13.74 -3.85
C GLU A 39 -6.49 -14.18 -2.51
N HIS A 40 -6.08 -13.55 -1.41
CA HIS A 40 -6.60 -13.83 -0.07
C HIS A 40 -8.12 -13.59 0.01
N ILE A 41 -8.60 -12.43 -0.46
CA ILE A 41 -10.03 -12.10 -0.48
C ILE A 41 -10.80 -13.05 -1.40
N LEU A 42 -10.26 -13.35 -2.58
CA LEU A 42 -10.89 -14.24 -3.56
C LEU A 42 -11.07 -15.66 -3.01
N GLN A 43 -10.12 -16.14 -2.20
CA GLN A 43 -10.15 -17.49 -1.61
C GLN A 43 -10.95 -17.57 -0.30
N SER A 44 -11.24 -16.44 0.34
CA SER A 44 -11.87 -16.42 1.67
C SER A 44 -13.33 -16.90 1.69
N LYS A 45 -14.04 -16.70 0.60
CA LYS A 45 -15.44 -17.12 0.40
C LYS A 45 -15.81 -17.10 -1.09
N SER A 46 -16.92 -17.74 -1.42
CA SER A 46 -17.54 -17.56 -2.76
C SER A 46 -18.07 -16.14 -2.89
N LEU A 47 -17.53 -15.40 -3.86
CA LEU A 47 -17.94 -14.02 -4.15
C LEU A 47 -19.07 -14.02 -5.18
N THR A 48 -20.03 -13.13 -4.99
CA THR A 48 -21.03 -12.81 -6.01
C THR A 48 -20.36 -12.04 -7.18
N THR A 49 -21.01 -11.97 -8.33
CA THR A 49 -20.52 -11.21 -9.48
C THR A 49 -20.27 -9.71 -9.13
N SER A 50 -21.14 -9.13 -8.31
CA SER A 50 -21.00 -7.74 -7.84
C SER A 50 -19.79 -7.58 -6.92
N GLU A 51 -19.58 -8.50 -5.98
CA GLU A 51 -18.42 -8.47 -5.08
C GLU A 51 -17.11 -8.68 -5.85
N LEU A 52 -17.10 -9.58 -6.84
CA LEU A 52 -15.92 -9.78 -7.69
C LEU A 52 -15.59 -8.53 -8.48
N LYS A 53 -16.59 -7.83 -9.04
CA LYS A 53 -16.40 -6.55 -9.71
C LYS A 53 -15.82 -5.52 -8.75
N LYS A 54 -16.36 -5.41 -7.53
CA LYS A 54 -15.86 -4.50 -6.50
C LYS A 54 -14.41 -4.83 -6.11
N LEU A 55 -14.08 -6.10 -5.95
CA LEU A 55 -12.71 -6.55 -5.65
C LEU A 55 -11.72 -6.11 -6.73
N LYS A 56 -12.08 -6.25 -8.01
CA LYS A 56 -11.20 -5.93 -9.14
C LYS A 56 -11.02 -4.42 -9.36
N PHE A 57 -12.02 -3.60 -9.08
CA PHE A 57 -12.03 -2.19 -9.51
C PHE A 57 -12.01 -1.17 -8.35
N GLU A 58 -12.42 -1.55 -7.14
CA GLU A 58 -12.67 -0.60 -6.04
C GLU A 58 -11.97 -0.95 -4.72
N THR A 59 -11.20 -2.05 -4.69
CA THR A 59 -10.62 -2.56 -3.45
C THR A 59 -9.13 -2.22 -3.32
N LEU A 60 -8.35 -2.37 -4.40
CA LEU A 60 -6.89 -2.37 -4.35
C LEU A 60 -6.32 -1.08 -4.94
N TYR A 61 -5.51 -0.38 -4.17
CA TYR A 61 -4.88 0.90 -4.54
C TYR A 61 -3.40 0.87 -4.26
N GLY A 62 -2.60 1.40 -5.17
CA GLY A 62 -1.16 1.46 -5.01
C GLY A 62 -0.55 2.76 -5.51
N GLN A 63 0.66 3.04 -5.03
CA GLN A 63 1.49 4.12 -5.56
C GLN A 63 2.94 3.69 -5.63
N GLU A 64 3.60 3.99 -6.75
CA GLU A 64 5.01 3.64 -6.97
C GLU A 64 5.77 4.78 -7.67
N LYS A 65 6.91 5.15 -7.09
CA LYS A 65 7.77 6.23 -7.59
C LYS A 65 8.61 5.80 -8.80
N LYS A 66 9.12 4.56 -8.78
CA LYS A 66 10.07 4.06 -9.77
C LYS A 66 9.34 3.50 -10.99
N ASN A 67 9.64 4.06 -12.18
CA ASN A 67 8.97 3.71 -13.42
C ASN A 67 8.98 2.21 -13.73
N LEU A 68 10.14 1.56 -13.62
CA LEU A 68 10.26 0.13 -13.92
C LEU A 68 9.43 -0.72 -12.94
N ALA A 69 9.49 -0.42 -11.65
CA ALA A 69 8.72 -1.13 -10.63
C ALA A 69 7.21 -0.94 -10.84
N TYR A 70 6.78 0.27 -11.17
CA TYR A 70 5.39 0.59 -11.52
C TYR A 70 4.89 -0.26 -12.69
N ILE A 71 5.65 -0.33 -13.80
CA ILE A 71 5.28 -1.13 -14.97
C ILE A 71 5.19 -2.62 -14.61
N ILE A 72 6.19 -3.15 -13.89
CA ILE A 72 6.18 -4.54 -13.43
C ILE A 72 4.98 -4.80 -12.51
N GLY A 73 4.66 -3.87 -11.62
CA GLY A 73 3.50 -3.95 -10.73
C GLY A 73 2.18 -4.04 -11.48
N LEU A 74 1.97 -3.16 -12.47
CA LEU A 74 0.78 -3.21 -13.33
C LEU A 74 0.65 -4.55 -14.06
N MET A 75 1.73 -5.01 -14.67
CA MET A 75 1.75 -6.30 -15.37
C MET A 75 1.44 -7.46 -14.42
N ASN A 76 2.01 -7.44 -13.22
CA ASN A 76 1.75 -8.45 -12.20
C ASN A 76 0.27 -8.50 -11.80
N MET A 77 -0.35 -7.34 -11.56
CA MET A 77 -1.78 -7.27 -11.24
C MET A 77 -2.66 -7.76 -12.38
N ILE A 78 -2.36 -7.37 -13.63
CA ILE A 78 -3.11 -7.82 -14.81
C ILE A 78 -3.01 -9.34 -14.98
N LEU A 79 -1.82 -9.92 -14.83
CA LEU A 79 -1.61 -11.38 -14.93
C LEU A 79 -2.38 -12.17 -13.86
N HIS A 80 -2.72 -11.54 -12.72
CA HIS A 80 -3.56 -12.13 -11.68
C HIS A 80 -5.05 -11.81 -11.84
N GLY A 81 -5.46 -11.23 -12.98
CA GLY A 81 -6.87 -11.01 -13.33
C GLY A 81 -7.45 -9.67 -12.83
N ILE A 82 -6.60 -8.73 -12.42
CA ILE A 82 -7.00 -7.35 -12.10
C ILE A 82 -6.77 -6.50 -13.35
N GLU A 83 -7.78 -6.42 -14.20
CA GLU A 83 -7.67 -5.85 -15.56
C GLU A 83 -7.41 -4.32 -15.58
N SER A 84 -7.85 -3.61 -14.55
CA SER A 84 -7.67 -2.15 -14.43
C SER A 84 -7.13 -1.79 -13.04
N PRO A 85 -5.83 -1.97 -12.80
CA PRO A 85 -5.22 -1.69 -11.50
C PRO A 85 -5.28 -0.20 -11.12
N ASN A 86 -5.76 0.11 -9.91
CA ASN A 86 -5.71 1.46 -9.36
C ASN A 86 -4.32 1.74 -8.74
N VAL A 87 -3.30 1.72 -9.57
CA VAL A 87 -1.93 2.05 -9.16
C VAL A 87 -1.51 3.32 -9.86
N THR A 88 -1.06 4.31 -9.10
CA THR A 88 -0.59 5.59 -9.62
C THR A 88 0.94 5.66 -9.60
N LYS A 89 1.50 6.27 -10.65
CA LYS A 89 2.93 6.57 -10.68
C LYS A 89 3.20 7.91 -10.01
N GLY A 90 4.01 7.91 -8.97
CA GLY A 90 4.37 9.13 -8.27
C GLY A 90 5.06 8.87 -6.94
N ASN A 91 5.65 9.91 -6.37
CA ASN A 91 6.25 9.85 -5.05
C ASN A 91 5.16 10.05 -3.99
N THR A 92 4.86 9.03 -3.23
CA THR A 92 3.88 9.03 -2.13
C THR A 92 4.11 10.16 -1.13
N LEU A 93 5.37 10.51 -0.89
CA LEU A 93 5.75 11.54 0.08
C LEU A 93 5.58 12.98 -0.45
N GLU A 94 5.23 13.17 -1.73
CA GLU A 94 4.88 14.48 -2.27
C GLU A 94 3.49 14.96 -1.83
N GLU A 95 2.63 14.04 -1.38
CA GLU A 95 1.33 14.41 -0.83
C GLU A 95 1.50 15.08 0.54
N ASN A 96 0.94 16.28 0.69
CA ASN A 96 0.85 16.93 1.99
C ASN A 96 -0.16 16.18 2.87
N ILE A 97 0.31 15.57 3.94
CA ILE A 97 -0.56 14.74 4.78
C ILE A 97 -1.65 15.54 5.50
N MET A 98 -1.52 16.86 5.61
CA MET A 98 -2.54 17.71 6.19
C MET A 98 -3.77 17.86 5.29
N ASP A 99 -3.60 17.65 3.97
CA ASP A 99 -4.69 17.75 2.98
C ASP A 99 -5.49 16.45 2.85
N ILE A 100 -5.03 15.35 3.46
CA ILE A 100 -5.70 14.05 3.42
C ILE A 100 -7.04 14.11 4.18
N GLN A 101 -8.12 13.91 3.45
CA GLN A 101 -9.50 13.89 3.95
C GLN A 101 -9.97 12.46 4.24
N ASN A 102 -11.12 12.31 4.89
CA ASN A 102 -11.68 10.99 5.21
C ASN A 102 -11.93 10.11 3.97
N LYS A 103 -12.33 10.72 2.84
CA LYS A 103 -12.54 10.02 1.56
C LYS A 103 -11.26 9.41 0.98
N ASP A 104 -10.09 9.96 1.35
CA ASP A 104 -8.78 9.56 0.84
C ASP A 104 -8.14 8.46 1.70
N ARG A 105 -8.83 8.03 2.76
CA ARG A 105 -8.34 7.03 3.72
C ARG A 105 -8.76 5.61 3.34
N PHE A 106 -8.00 4.66 3.84
CA PHE A 106 -8.14 3.24 3.56
C PHE A 106 -8.45 2.45 4.84
N ASP A 107 -9.11 1.31 4.67
CA ASP A 107 -9.42 0.39 5.76
C ASP A 107 -8.20 -0.44 6.16
N VAL A 108 -7.37 -0.75 5.16
CA VAL A 108 -6.19 -1.60 5.30
C VAL A 108 -5.00 -0.97 4.57
N ILE A 109 -3.83 -0.97 5.22
CA ILE A 109 -2.55 -0.63 4.60
C ILE A 109 -1.62 -1.83 4.68
N LEU A 110 -1.03 -2.19 3.54
CA LEU A 110 -0.04 -3.26 3.41
C LEU A 110 1.16 -2.69 2.65
N ALA A 111 2.33 -2.57 3.28
CA ALA A 111 3.44 -1.92 2.62
C ALA A 111 4.81 -2.40 3.11
N ASN A 112 5.79 -2.36 2.20
CA ASN A 112 7.21 -2.45 2.51
C ASN A 112 7.92 -1.20 1.97
N PRO A 113 7.88 -0.07 2.70
CA PRO A 113 8.54 1.15 2.26
C PRO A 113 10.08 1.00 2.26
N PRO A 114 10.81 1.83 1.51
CA PRO A 114 12.26 1.78 1.48
C PRO A 114 12.84 2.04 2.87
N PHE A 115 13.82 1.19 3.28
CA PHE A 115 14.43 1.23 4.62
C PHE A 115 15.49 2.31 4.80
N GLY A 116 15.87 2.99 3.75
CA GLY A 116 16.90 4.03 3.76
C GLY A 116 16.71 4.99 2.61
N GLY A 117 17.52 6.03 2.63
CA GLY A 117 17.45 7.13 1.71
C GLY A 117 16.93 8.39 2.38
N GLY A 118 17.33 9.53 1.83
CA GLY A 118 16.91 10.84 2.30
C GLY A 118 15.92 11.46 1.33
N GLU A 119 14.92 12.15 1.85
CA GLU A 119 14.05 12.97 1.05
C GLU A 119 14.50 14.44 1.08
N LYS A 120 14.19 15.16 0.00
CA LYS A 120 14.49 16.59 -0.13
C LYS A 120 13.76 17.37 0.97
N LYS A 121 14.35 18.47 1.45
CA LYS A 121 13.75 19.34 2.47
C LYS A 121 12.33 19.77 2.11
N GLN A 122 12.09 20.08 0.85
CA GLN A 122 10.78 20.48 0.34
C GLN A 122 9.70 19.39 0.56
N ILE A 123 10.05 18.11 0.44
CA ILE A 123 9.13 16.98 0.70
C ILE A 123 8.91 16.84 2.20
N GLN A 124 9.94 17.05 3.03
CA GLN A 124 9.81 16.98 4.48
C GLN A 124 8.81 18.00 5.05
N GLU A 125 8.58 19.12 4.35
CA GLU A 125 7.60 20.14 4.74
C GLU A 125 6.15 19.65 4.67
N ASN A 126 5.88 18.55 3.95
CA ASN A 126 4.56 17.91 3.87
C ASN A 126 4.18 17.15 5.15
N PHE A 127 5.07 17.11 6.15
CA PHE A 127 4.92 16.28 7.35
C PHE A 127 5.09 17.08 8.64
N PRO A 128 4.27 16.85 9.68
CA PRO A 128 4.39 17.51 10.97
C PRO A 128 5.73 17.25 11.65
N ILE A 129 6.23 15.99 11.57
CA ILE A 129 7.54 15.62 12.09
C ILE A 129 8.49 15.51 10.92
N LYS A 130 9.34 16.52 10.77
CA LYS A 130 10.34 16.58 9.70
C LYS A 130 11.44 15.56 9.95
N SER A 131 11.74 14.77 8.95
CA SER A 131 12.83 13.80 8.97
C SER A 131 13.46 13.69 7.59
N ALA A 132 14.78 13.60 7.55
CA ALA A 132 15.47 13.24 6.31
C ALA A 132 15.24 11.76 5.95
N GLU A 133 14.97 10.91 6.93
CA GLU A 133 14.81 9.47 6.74
C GLU A 133 13.42 9.13 6.21
N THR A 134 13.35 8.54 5.02
CA THR A 134 12.09 8.23 4.32
C THR A 134 11.16 7.33 5.12
N ALA A 135 11.69 6.41 5.91
CA ALA A 135 10.90 5.45 6.68
C ALA A 135 9.95 6.15 7.69
N TYR A 136 10.40 7.22 8.34
CA TYR A 136 9.57 8.00 9.27
C TYR A 136 8.48 8.80 8.55
N LEU A 137 8.77 9.29 7.36
CA LEU A 137 7.79 10.01 6.55
C LEU A 137 6.70 9.06 6.05
N PHE A 138 7.08 7.86 5.58
CA PHE A 138 6.12 6.83 5.20
C PHE A 138 5.21 6.42 6.36
N LEU A 139 5.75 6.25 7.56
CA LEU A 139 4.94 5.90 8.72
C LEU A 139 3.88 6.98 9.04
N GLN A 140 4.27 8.25 9.03
CA GLN A 140 3.33 9.37 9.22
C GLN A 140 2.24 9.37 8.13
N HIS A 141 2.64 9.16 6.87
CA HIS A 141 1.72 9.08 5.74
C HIS A 141 0.71 7.94 5.94
N PHE A 142 1.17 6.74 6.29
CA PHE A 142 0.30 5.58 6.50
C PHE A 142 -0.66 5.77 7.67
N ILE A 143 -0.19 6.31 8.79
CA ILE A 143 -1.06 6.64 9.93
C ILE A 143 -2.18 7.59 9.49
N LYS A 144 -1.87 8.61 8.69
CA LYS A 144 -2.85 9.58 8.23
C LYS A 144 -3.80 9.02 7.17
N LYS A 145 -3.31 8.12 6.30
CA LYS A 145 -4.12 7.42 5.28
C LYS A 145 -5.02 6.33 5.86
N LEU A 146 -4.80 5.92 7.09
CA LEU A 146 -5.63 4.91 7.73
C LEU A 146 -6.93 5.52 8.26
N LYS A 147 -8.07 4.85 8.03
CA LYS A 147 -9.34 5.21 8.66
C LYS A 147 -9.29 4.92 10.17
N PRO A 148 -10.07 5.62 11.00
CA PRO A 148 -10.30 5.19 12.37
C PRO A 148 -10.78 3.73 12.41
N GLY A 149 -10.14 2.89 13.25
CA GLY A 149 -10.42 1.45 13.29
C GLY A 149 -9.80 0.62 12.18
N GLY A 150 -9.12 1.26 11.22
CA GLY A 150 -8.35 0.57 10.19
C GLY A 150 -7.09 -0.09 10.74
N ARG A 151 -6.48 -0.97 9.96
CA ARG A 151 -5.31 -1.75 10.37
C ARG A 151 -4.22 -1.78 9.30
N ALA A 152 -2.97 -1.93 9.73
CA ALA A 152 -1.84 -1.92 8.81
C ALA A 152 -0.87 -3.07 9.08
N GLY A 153 -0.32 -3.64 8.01
CA GLY A 153 0.84 -4.53 8.02
C GLY A 153 1.99 -3.85 7.28
N VAL A 154 2.96 -3.33 8.02
CA VAL A 154 4.08 -2.57 7.45
C VAL A 154 5.41 -3.22 7.85
N ILE A 155 6.27 -3.45 6.87
CA ILE A 155 7.64 -3.92 7.12
C ILE A 155 8.52 -2.71 7.42
N ILE A 156 9.20 -2.76 8.57
CA ILE A 156 10.17 -1.75 8.98
C ILE A 156 11.51 -2.39 9.32
N LYS A 157 12.61 -1.64 9.22
CA LYS A 157 13.91 -2.12 9.71
C LYS A 157 13.90 -2.20 11.24
N ASN A 158 14.63 -3.16 11.81
CA ASN A 158 14.71 -3.34 13.26
C ASN A 158 15.27 -2.11 14.00
N THR A 159 16.24 -1.39 13.40
CA THR A 159 16.80 -0.14 13.95
C THR A 159 15.81 1.01 14.03
N PHE A 160 14.57 0.81 13.58
CA PHE A 160 13.49 1.79 13.71
C PHE A 160 12.90 1.85 15.12
N LEU A 161 12.99 0.75 15.87
CA LEU A 161 12.40 0.61 17.21
C LEU A 161 13.44 0.70 18.33
N PHE A 162 14.74 0.67 18.00
CA PHE A 162 15.84 0.66 18.99
C PHE A 162 16.96 1.60 18.59
#